data_caa9fecbdc8ce57b01d99f844847ed0a
#
_entry.id   caa9fecbdc8ce57b01d99f844847ed0a
#
_cell.length_a   1.000
_cell.length_b   1.000
_cell.length_c   1.000
_cell.angle_alpha   90.00
_cell.angle_beta   90.00
_cell.angle_gamma   90.00
#
_symmetry.space_group_name_H-M   'P 1'
#
loop_
_entity.id
_entity.type
_entity.pdbx_description
1 polymer ?
#
loop_
_entity_poly.entity_id
_entity_poly.type
_entity_poly.pdbx_seq_one_letter_code
_entity_poly.pdbx_strand_id
1 'polypeptide(L)'
;MVRIKKSNLIQKANTSNFKKQLIKYVKTDKCCNEIVCDHPKHQSDPFVHNKFKVFKKSVKEELRLEIDKMWVYYVKKGETIKPSWHTHGPGISCLLYITDNNLGTKFKNFDLELMKNYWIIWDKDIEHTPEPGYNKKDRIVIAGKLYENI
;
A
#
# COMPACT_ATOMS: atom_id res chain seq x y z
N MET A 1 -4.92 -18.03 1.76
CA MET A 1 -5.23 -17.88 0.32
C MET A 1 -4.93 -16.46 -0.12
N VAL A 2 -4.35 -16.31 -1.29
CA VAL A 2 -4.06 -14.99 -1.87
C VAL A 2 -5.05 -14.74 -3.01
N ARG A 3 -5.72 -13.58 -3.00
CA ARG A 3 -6.61 -13.14 -4.07
C ARG A 3 -6.01 -11.92 -4.76
N ILE A 4 -6.14 -11.88 -6.08
CA ILE A 4 -5.69 -10.76 -6.91
C ILE A 4 -6.89 -10.25 -7.69
N LYS A 5 -7.18 -8.94 -7.59
CA LYS A 5 -8.31 -8.35 -8.28
C LYS A 5 -7.97 -6.97 -8.84
N LYS A 6 -8.19 -6.77 -10.14
CA LYS A 6 -8.05 -5.47 -10.78
C LYS A 6 -9.10 -4.50 -10.25
N SER A 7 -8.67 -3.28 -9.95
CA SER A 7 -9.56 -2.20 -9.52
C SER A 7 -9.82 -1.24 -10.67
N ASN A 8 -11.06 -1.17 -11.13
CA ASN A 8 -11.49 -0.20 -12.14
C ASN A 8 -11.59 1.22 -11.56
N LEU A 9 -12.03 1.34 -10.32
CA LEU A 9 -12.12 2.64 -9.65
C LEU A 9 -10.75 3.26 -9.42
N ILE A 10 -9.79 2.48 -8.95
CA ILE A 10 -8.41 2.95 -8.76
C ILE A 10 -7.77 3.28 -10.11
N GLN A 11 -8.01 2.47 -11.14
CA GLN A 11 -7.48 2.74 -12.47
C GLN A 11 -7.95 4.10 -13.01
N LYS A 12 -9.22 4.44 -12.81
CA LYS A 12 -9.78 5.74 -13.20
C LYS A 12 -9.21 6.90 -12.38
N ALA A 13 -9.01 6.68 -11.08
CA ALA A 13 -8.48 7.69 -10.18
C ALA A 13 -6.96 7.89 -10.33
N ASN A 14 -6.25 6.92 -10.90
CA ASN A 14 -4.78 6.90 -10.96
C ASN A 14 -4.25 7.85 -12.04
N THR A 15 -4.29 9.14 -11.74
CA THR A 15 -3.76 10.23 -12.57
C THR A 15 -2.49 10.80 -11.94
N SER A 16 -1.77 11.64 -12.69
CA SER A 16 -0.62 12.39 -12.17
C SER A 16 -0.98 13.19 -10.93
N ASN A 17 -2.14 13.83 -10.93
CA ASN A 17 -2.61 14.63 -9.80
C ASN A 17 -2.88 13.77 -8.57
N PHE A 18 -3.51 12.63 -8.75
CA PHE A 18 -3.77 11.67 -7.66
C PHE A 18 -2.46 11.19 -7.01
N LYS A 19 -1.49 10.82 -7.85
CA LYS A 19 -0.17 10.39 -7.36
C LYS A 19 0.54 11.52 -6.58
N LYS A 20 0.49 12.75 -7.09
CA LYS A 20 1.06 13.91 -6.40
C LYS A 20 0.41 14.17 -5.05
N GLN A 21 -0.90 14.00 -4.95
CA GLN A 21 -1.64 14.13 -3.70
C GLN A 21 -1.26 13.05 -2.69
N LEU A 22 -1.08 11.81 -3.12
CA LEU A 22 -0.61 10.72 -2.25
C LEU A 22 0.80 11.01 -1.72
N ILE A 23 1.71 11.45 -2.58
CA ILE A 23 3.06 11.82 -2.19
C ILE A 23 3.04 12.97 -1.18
N LYS A 24 2.25 13.99 -1.46
CA LYS A 24 2.09 15.14 -0.56
C LYS A 24 1.58 14.72 0.81
N TYR A 25 0.62 13.80 0.84
CA TYR A 25 0.06 13.28 2.09
C TYR A 25 1.14 12.63 2.95
N VAL A 26 2.00 11.79 2.38
CA VAL A 26 3.12 11.18 3.11
C VAL A 26 4.07 12.24 3.65
N LYS A 27 4.43 13.24 2.83
CA LYS A 27 5.39 14.29 3.21
C LYS A 27 4.88 15.24 4.28
N THR A 28 3.57 15.45 4.35
CA THR A 28 2.94 16.37 5.30
C THR A 28 2.40 15.69 6.56
N ASP A 29 2.47 14.36 6.61
CA ASP A 29 2.05 13.61 7.79
C ASP A 29 3.01 13.91 8.95
N LYS A 30 2.45 14.48 10.02
CA LYS A 30 3.21 14.82 11.22
C LYS A 30 3.86 13.60 11.86
N CYS A 31 3.20 12.46 11.77
CA CYS A 31 3.73 11.21 12.32
C CYS A 31 5.08 10.83 11.71
N CYS A 32 5.28 11.10 10.43
CA CYS A 32 6.54 10.79 9.74
C CYS A 32 7.67 11.76 10.06
N ASN A 33 7.37 12.89 10.68
CA ASN A 33 8.34 13.95 11.02
C ASN A 33 8.70 14.00 12.51
N GLU A 34 8.04 13.21 13.35
CA GLU A 34 8.29 13.17 14.79
C GLU A 34 9.27 12.08 15.17
N ILE A 35 10.21 12.41 16.06
CA ILE A 35 11.28 11.49 16.52
C ILE A 35 10.71 10.26 17.23
N VAL A 36 9.53 10.38 17.84
CA VAL A 36 8.86 9.33 18.61
C VAL A 36 7.88 8.49 17.80
N CYS A 37 7.78 8.73 16.49
CA CYS A 37 6.88 7.99 15.64
C CYS A 37 7.50 6.67 15.21
N ASP A 38 6.80 5.56 15.45
CA ASP A 38 7.24 4.22 15.07
C ASP A 38 7.08 3.96 13.56
N HIS A 39 6.52 4.89 12.82
CA HIS A 39 6.37 4.76 11.38
C HIS A 39 7.71 4.93 10.67
N PRO A 40 8.02 4.07 9.70
CA PRO A 40 9.11 4.37 8.78
C PRO A 40 8.85 5.71 8.08
N LYS A 41 9.91 6.49 7.84
CA LYS A 41 9.80 7.82 7.22
C LYS A 41 9.08 7.85 5.86
N HIS A 42 8.88 6.68 5.26
CA HIS A 42 8.23 6.52 3.95
C HIS A 42 6.74 6.19 4.04
N GLN A 43 6.18 6.07 5.24
CA GLN A 43 4.78 5.73 5.43
C GLN A 43 3.96 6.93 5.89
N SER A 44 2.72 6.99 5.42
CA SER A 44 1.72 7.91 5.95
C SER A 44 1.10 7.36 7.23
N ASP A 45 0.26 8.16 7.82
CA ASP A 45 -0.62 7.75 8.89
C ASP A 45 -1.58 6.62 8.41
N PRO A 46 -2.07 5.76 9.32
CA PRO A 46 -2.86 4.58 8.94
C PRO A 46 -4.30 4.87 8.51
N PHE A 47 -4.67 6.13 8.31
CA PHE A 47 -6.03 6.53 7.94
C PHE A 47 -6.10 7.23 6.59
N VAL A 48 -5.26 6.85 5.63
CA VAL A 48 -5.24 7.42 4.28
C VAL A 48 -6.61 7.32 3.58
N HIS A 49 -7.38 6.28 3.88
CA HIS A 49 -8.72 6.09 3.32
C HIS A 49 -9.72 7.18 3.75
N ASN A 50 -9.47 7.88 4.84
CA ASN A 50 -10.26 9.03 5.26
C ASN A 50 -9.95 10.26 4.40
N LYS A 51 -8.73 10.35 3.88
CA LYS A 51 -8.29 11.44 3.00
C LYS A 51 -8.67 11.19 1.53
N PHE A 52 -8.62 9.93 1.09
CA PHE A 52 -8.84 9.55 -0.31
C PHE A 52 -9.98 8.54 -0.40
N LYS A 53 -11.19 9.05 -0.55
CA LYS A 53 -12.44 8.26 -0.53
C LYS A 53 -12.49 7.14 -1.59
N VAL A 54 -11.72 7.27 -2.66
CA VAL A 54 -11.66 6.24 -3.71
C VAL A 54 -11.25 4.88 -3.17
N PHE A 55 -10.38 4.83 -2.16
CA PHE A 55 -9.98 3.56 -1.55
C PHE A 55 -11.14 2.90 -0.84
N LYS A 56 -11.87 3.67 -0.05
CA LYS A 56 -13.05 3.17 0.67
C LYS A 56 -14.10 2.63 -0.29
N LYS A 57 -14.37 3.37 -1.35
CA LYS A 57 -15.33 2.99 -2.38
C LYS A 57 -14.90 1.71 -3.11
N SER A 58 -13.63 1.63 -3.52
CA SER A 58 -13.09 0.46 -4.21
C SER A 58 -13.16 -0.80 -3.35
N VAL A 59 -12.72 -0.72 -2.10
CA VAL A 59 -12.76 -1.87 -1.19
C VAL A 59 -14.19 -2.35 -0.97
N LYS A 60 -15.13 -1.43 -0.75
CA LYS A 60 -16.53 -1.78 -0.52
C LYS A 60 -17.20 -2.36 -1.77
N GLU A 61 -17.10 -1.70 -2.92
CA GLU A 61 -17.81 -2.08 -4.13
C GLU A 61 -17.14 -3.20 -4.90
N GLU A 62 -15.82 -3.21 -4.97
CA GLU A 62 -15.06 -4.18 -5.77
C GLU A 62 -14.62 -5.41 -4.99
N LEU A 63 -14.30 -5.26 -3.71
CA LEU A 63 -13.83 -6.36 -2.87
C LEU A 63 -14.90 -6.91 -1.93
N ARG A 64 -15.98 -6.16 -1.69
CA ARG A 64 -17.03 -6.50 -0.72
C ARG A 64 -16.49 -6.62 0.71
N LEU A 65 -15.53 -5.77 1.04
CA LEU A 65 -14.89 -5.68 2.35
C LEU A 65 -14.96 -4.25 2.87
N GLU A 66 -14.58 -4.07 4.11
CA GLU A 66 -14.45 -2.77 4.76
C GLU A 66 -13.00 -2.51 5.16
N ILE A 67 -12.62 -1.25 5.29
CA ILE A 67 -11.26 -0.87 5.69
C ILE A 67 -11.21 -0.67 7.21
N ASP A 68 -10.30 -1.38 7.87
CA ASP A 68 -9.90 -1.10 9.24
C ASP A 68 -8.89 0.05 9.25
N LYS A 69 -7.77 -0.14 8.59
CA LYS A 69 -6.75 0.89 8.42
C LYS A 69 -5.97 0.67 7.12
N MET A 70 -5.49 1.78 6.58
CA MET A 70 -4.79 1.76 5.29
C MET A 70 -3.80 2.92 5.28
N TRP A 71 -2.61 2.69 4.75
CA TRP A 71 -1.55 3.70 4.68
C TRP A 71 -0.87 3.70 3.32
N VAL A 72 -0.23 4.82 3.00
CA VAL A 72 0.58 4.98 1.80
C VAL A 72 2.04 4.71 2.15
N TYR A 73 2.69 3.91 1.33
CA TYR A 73 4.13 3.73 1.35
C TYR A 73 4.72 4.38 0.10
N TYR A 74 5.60 5.36 0.29
CA TYR A 74 6.20 6.11 -0.80
C TYR A 74 7.72 6.12 -0.68
N VAL A 75 8.40 5.70 -1.76
CA VAL A 75 9.84 5.79 -1.88
C VAL A 75 10.16 6.60 -3.13
N LYS A 76 10.90 7.67 -2.95
CA LYS A 76 11.32 8.55 -4.04
C LYS A 76 12.29 7.83 -4.97
N LYS A 77 12.19 8.13 -6.28
CA LYS A 77 13.17 7.72 -7.27
C LYS A 77 14.59 8.06 -6.76
N GLY A 78 15.51 7.12 -6.91
CA GLY A 78 16.92 7.29 -6.53
C GLY A 78 17.27 6.84 -5.12
N GLU A 79 16.28 6.53 -4.29
CA GLU A 79 16.53 5.98 -2.96
C GLU A 79 16.75 4.47 -3.02
N THR A 80 17.58 3.95 -2.11
CA THR A 80 17.77 2.52 -1.94
C THR A 80 16.76 1.99 -0.93
N ILE A 81 16.04 0.93 -1.30
CA ILE A 81 15.09 0.26 -0.42
C ILE A 81 15.84 -0.82 0.35
N LYS A 82 15.73 -0.81 1.68
CA LYS A 82 16.28 -1.82 2.57
C LYS A 82 15.22 -2.86 2.92
N PRO A 83 15.61 -4.13 3.16
CA PRO A 83 14.65 -5.13 3.61
C PRO A 83 14.08 -4.77 4.98
N SER A 84 12.78 -5.02 5.15
CA SER A 84 12.07 -4.82 6.41
C SER A 84 10.98 -5.89 6.52
N TRP A 85 11.36 -7.08 6.94
CA TRP A 85 10.45 -8.20 7.10
C TRP A 85 9.48 -7.95 8.25
N HIS A 86 8.19 -8.03 7.96
CA HIS A 86 7.13 -7.78 8.95
C HIS A 86 5.83 -8.47 8.55
N THR A 87 4.90 -8.48 9.48
CA THR A 87 3.51 -8.89 9.24
C THR A 87 2.59 -7.74 9.65
N HIS A 88 1.33 -7.80 9.20
CA HIS A 88 0.31 -6.84 9.63
C HIS A 88 -0.58 -7.38 10.77
N GLY A 89 -0.21 -8.52 11.33
CA GLY A 89 -1.02 -9.21 12.32
C GLY A 89 -2.12 -10.07 11.69
N PRO A 90 -2.95 -10.71 12.51
CA PRO A 90 -4.03 -11.59 12.01
C PRO A 90 -5.11 -10.79 11.28
N GLY A 91 -5.91 -11.48 10.47
CA GLY A 91 -6.98 -10.90 9.68
C GLY A 91 -6.62 -10.73 8.21
N ILE A 92 -7.41 -9.93 7.52
CA ILE A 92 -7.25 -9.71 6.08
C ILE A 92 -6.28 -8.56 5.85
N SER A 93 -5.25 -8.79 5.05
CA SER A 93 -4.29 -7.76 4.64
C SER A 93 -4.39 -7.48 3.15
N CYS A 94 -3.99 -6.30 2.74
CA CYS A 94 -4.01 -5.93 1.33
C CYS A 94 -2.81 -5.09 0.92
N LEU A 95 -2.50 -5.16 -0.37
CA LEU A 95 -1.59 -4.26 -1.07
C LEU A 95 -2.24 -3.79 -2.36
N LEU A 96 -1.88 -2.59 -2.78
CA LEU A 96 -2.29 -2.02 -4.07
C LEU A 96 -1.12 -1.21 -4.63
N TYR A 97 -0.61 -1.61 -5.78
CA TYR A 97 0.42 -0.82 -6.47
C TYR A 97 -0.21 0.29 -7.28
N ILE A 98 0.16 1.54 -6.97
CA ILE A 98 -0.29 2.72 -7.70
C ILE A 98 0.64 3.01 -8.88
N THR A 99 1.92 2.71 -8.74
CA THR A 99 2.94 2.94 -9.76
C THR A 99 3.49 1.63 -10.32
N ASP A 100 3.95 1.67 -11.56
CA ASP A 100 4.73 0.59 -12.17
C ASP A 100 6.19 0.76 -11.77
N ASN A 101 6.62 -0.05 -10.81
CA ASN A 101 7.99 0.03 -10.29
C ASN A 101 8.86 -1.07 -10.84
N ASN A 102 10.19 -0.88 -10.71
CA ASN A 102 11.15 -1.95 -10.91
C ASN A 102 11.26 -2.90 -9.70
N LEU A 103 10.80 -2.47 -8.52
CA LEU A 103 10.84 -3.25 -7.28
C LEU A 103 9.44 -3.42 -6.71
N GLY A 104 9.14 -4.61 -6.22
CA GLY A 104 7.85 -4.96 -5.67
C GLY A 104 7.87 -5.27 -4.18
N THR A 105 7.20 -6.34 -3.83
CA THR A 105 7.12 -6.86 -2.46
C THR A 105 7.54 -8.32 -2.48
N LYS A 106 8.42 -8.69 -1.58
CA LYS A 106 8.80 -10.09 -1.37
C LYS A 106 7.99 -10.67 -0.23
N PHE A 107 7.34 -11.79 -0.51
CA PHE A 107 6.66 -12.61 0.48
C PHE A 107 7.50 -13.83 0.79
N LYS A 108 7.45 -14.31 2.01
CA LYS A 108 8.27 -15.43 2.45
C LYS A 108 7.93 -16.74 1.72
N ASN A 109 6.67 -16.93 1.38
CA ASN A 109 6.15 -18.21 0.90
C ASN A 109 5.66 -18.20 -0.55
N PHE A 110 5.73 -17.07 -1.25
CA PHE A 110 5.31 -17.00 -2.66
C PHE A 110 5.91 -15.79 -3.36
N ASP A 111 5.97 -15.86 -4.69
CA ASP A 111 6.38 -14.75 -5.55
C ASP A 111 5.15 -14.02 -6.07
N LEU A 112 5.28 -12.71 -6.21
CA LEU A 112 4.20 -11.84 -6.67
C LEU A 112 4.69 -10.94 -7.78
N GLU A 113 4.00 -10.95 -8.91
CA GLU A 113 4.25 -10.01 -9.99
C GLU A 113 3.70 -8.63 -9.67
N LEU A 114 4.39 -7.61 -10.13
CA LEU A 114 3.94 -6.22 -10.02
C LEU A 114 2.79 -5.97 -10.99
N MET A 115 1.64 -5.64 -10.45
CA MET A 115 0.45 -5.31 -11.24
C MET A 115 -0.15 -4.00 -10.76
N LYS A 116 0.09 -2.94 -11.51
CA LYS A 116 -0.48 -1.63 -11.24
C LYS A 116 -2.02 -1.68 -11.25
N ASN A 117 -2.63 -1.06 -10.25
CA ASN A 117 -4.10 -1.01 -10.06
C ASN A 117 -4.75 -2.35 -9.73
N TYR A 118 -3.98 -3.31 -9.23
CA TYR A 118 -4.53 -4.57 -8.73
C TYR A 118 -4.44 -4.61 -7.21
N TRP A 119 -5.54 -5.02 -6.59
CA TRP A 119 -5.57 -5.41 -5.19
C TRP A 119 -4.98 -6.80 -5.02
N ILE A 120 -4.08 -6.94 -4.05
CA ILE A 120 -3.57 -8.21 -3.59
C ILE A 120 -4.05 -8.37 -2.15
N ILE A 121 -4.78 -9.45 -1.88
CA ILE A 121 -5.47 -9.66 -0.61
C ILE A 121 -5.12 -11.04 -0.08
N TRP A 122 -4.77 -11.12 1.19
CA TRP A 122 -4.49 -12.39 1.85
C TRP A 122 -5.05 -12.38 3.28
N ASP A 123 -5.43 -13.57 3.74
CA ASP A 123 -6.10 -13.77 5.04
C ASP A 123 -5.21 -14.41 6.09
N LYS A 124 -3.93 -14.61 5.78
CA LYS A 124 -2.94 -15.18 6.69
C LYS A 124 -1.90 -14.14 7.06
N ASP A 125 -1.33 -14.32 8.25
CA ASP A 125 -0.25 -13.48 8.73
C ASP A 125 1.07 -13.89 8.06
N ILE A 126 1.31 -13.38 6.85
CA ILE A 126 2.45 -13.75 6.03
C ILE A 126 3.52 -12.66 6.11
N GLU A 127 4.75 -13.07 6.46
CA GLU A 127 5.90 -12.17 6.45
C GLU A 127 6.19 -11.69 5.04
N HIS A 128 6.41 -10.39 4.91
CA HIS A 128 6.76 -9.75 3.67
C HIS A 128 7.64 -8.52 3.91
N THR A 129 8.30 -8.07 2.86
CA THR A 129 9.17 -6.89 2.88
C THR A 129 9.06 -6.17 1.54
N PRO A 130 9.21 -4.83 1.51
CA PRO A 130 9.50 -4.16 0.24
C PRO A 130 10.72 -4.84 -0.40
N GLU A 131 10.67 -5.09 -1.68
CA GLU A 131 11.79 -5.68 -2.39
C GLU A 131 13.02 -4.77 -2.28
N PRO A 132 14.15 -5.25 -1.71
CA PRO A 132 15.33 -4.42 -1.54
C PRO A 132 15.99 -4.09 -2.87
N GLY A 133 16.61 -2.93 -2.96
CA GLY A 133 17.36 -2.53 -4.13
C GLY A 133 17.26 -1.05 -4.45
N TYR A 134 17.84 -0.67 -5.57
CA TYR A 134 17.81 0.71 -6.06
C TYR A 134 16.49 1.02 -6.75
N ASN A 135 15.80 2.05 -6.26
CA ASN A 135 14.50 2.45 -6.75
C ASN A 135 14.61 3.38 -7.97
N LYS A 136 14.31 2.87 -9.14
CA LYS A 136 14.47 3.59 -10.42
C LYS A 136 13.35 4.56 -10.74
N LYS A 137 12.20 4.45 -10.06
CA LYS A 137 11.01 5.29 -10.26
C LYS A 137 10.38 5.59 -8.90
N ASP A 138 9.57 6.65 -8.82
CA ASP A 138 8.74 6.87 -7.64
C ASP A 138 7.86 5.66 -7.38
N ARG A 139 7.93 5.14 -6.15
CA ARG A 139 7.19 3.93 -5.75
C ARG A 139 6.10 4.33 -4.77
N ILE A 140 4.86 4.15 -5.20
CA ILE A 140 3.68 4.40 -4.37
C ILE A 140 2.92 3.09 -4.25
N VAL A 141 2.78 2.61 -3.02
CA VAL A 141 2.03 1.39 -2.69
C VAL A 141 1.08 1.72 -1.55
N ILE A 142 -0.12 1.21 -1.64
CA ILE A 142 -1.09 1.26 -0.55
C ILE A 142 -1.06 -0.08 0.16
N ALA A 143 -1.01 -0.06 1.48
CA ALA A 143 -1.09 -1.26 2.29
C ALA A 143 -2.16 -1.08 3.37
N GLY A 144 -2.73 -2.15 3.85
CA GLY A 144 -3.76 -2.02 4.86
C GLY A 144 -4.30 -3.31 5.44
N LYS A 145 -5.25 -3.12 6.34
CA LYS A 145 -6.05 -4.17 6.99
C LYS A 145 -7.50 -3.97 6.62
N LEU A 146 -8.14 -5.08 6.25
CA LEU A 146 -9.54 -5.13 5.87
C LEU A 146 -10.30 -6.08 6.78
N TYR A 147 -11.62 -5.97 6.78
CA TYR A 147 -12.47 -6.89 7.53
C TYR A 147 -13.78 -7.15 6.77
N GLU A 148 -14.40 -8.27 7.10
CA GLU A 148 -15.73 -8.59 6.59
C GLU A 148 -16.77 -7.85 7.42
N ASN A 149 -17.70 -7.20 6.73
CA ASN A 149 -18.86 -6.59 7.34
C ASN A 149 -19.98 -7.64 7.36
N ILE A 150 -20.13 -8.28 8.50
CA ILE A 150 -21.14 -9.34 8.69
C ILE A 150 -22.47 -8.70 9.09
#